data_179b56dcca32409b19776e6293a582e7
#
_entry.id   179b56dcca32409b19776e6293a582e7
#
_cell.length_a   1.000
_cell.length_b   1.000
_cell.length_c   1.000
_cell.angle_alpha   90.00
_cell.angle_beta   90.00
_cell.angle_gamma   90.00
#
_symmetry.space_group_name_H-M   'P 1'
#
loop_
_entity.id
_entity.type
_entity.pdbx_description
1 polymer ?
#
loop_
_entity_poly.entity_id
_entity_poly.type
_entity_poly.pdbx_seq_one_letter_code
_entity_poly.pdbx_strand_id
1 'polypeptide(L)'
;MKYNKEPLKLNSPVSFWMNFPDEERVFWVDRQSDRIVVGAKRLATVKDDDDRHNYAYVFYGDTFFDTVKDPKWSNMGHEMIAFTHYYIVENGESFYLHAGESVPIENYEVPRVHHNYKETSDDKADWNRLMNAIADGISSGEMTKVVSSREVEFTSETPYNVASILANLVDNNPNCFIFGYEKDGRTFVGASPEILVRHRGSEILSYALAGTAPKDGPNAWTKEQLLSNTKNIVEHNIVRDRIVNTMKQITLDVTVGETGIMELSHLYHLRTIIIAKDSTKSLVEWAKILHPTPALGGEPREKALALLQKYESHERGMYAAPFGFMKDMGDGIVVVAIRSALIMDNVLYAYAGCGVVADSDADEEYAETNNKMRTILDAL
;
A
#
# COMPACT_ATOMS: atom_id res chain seq x y z
N MET A 1 -18.93 20.58 5.91
CA MET A 1 -19.03 21.15 4.52
C MET A 1 -20.14 20.42 3.76
N LYS A 2 -20.90 21.13 2.88
CA LYS A 2 -21.96 20.50 2.11
C LYS A 2 -21.43 20.13 0.73
N TYR A 3 -21.48 18.83 0.40
CA TYR A 3 -21.29 18.34 -0.97
C TYR A 3 -22.63 18.21 -1.67
N ASN A 4 -22.65 18.57 -2.93
CA ASN A 4 -23.76 18.26 -3.84
C ASN A 4 -23.49 16.89 -4.48
N LYS A 5 -24.55 16.12 -4.73
CA LYS A 5 -24.48 14.78 -5.31
C LYS A 5 -25.24 14.80 -6.64
N GLU A 6 -24.56 14.37 -7.70
CA GLU A 6 -25.13 14.26 -9.05
C GLU A 6 -24.89 12.84 -9.58
N PRO A 7 -25.87 12.20 -10.25
CA PRO A 7 -25.61 10.92 -10.90
C PRO A 7 -24.53 11.07 -11.98
N LEU A 8 -23.55 10.19 -11.98
CA LEU A 8 -22.48 10.17 -12.99
C LEU A 8 -22.08 8.72 -13.25
N LYS A 9 -22.10 8.32 -14.52
CA LYS A 9 -21.62 7.01 -14.95
C LYS A 9 -20.46 7.17 -15.92
N LEU A 10 -19.32 6.62 -15.58
CA LEU A 10 -18.13 6.58 -16.42
C LEU A 10 -17.80 5.13 -16.81
N ASN A 11 -17.19 4.95 -17.97
CA ASN A 11 -16.76 3.63 -18.46
C ASN A 11 -15.59 3.09 -17.64
N SER A 12 -14.79 3.99 -17.06
CA SER A 12 -13.68 3.68 -16.19
C SER A 12 -13.51 4.76 -15.13
N PRO A 13 -13.17 4.42 -13.87
CA PRO A 13 -12.84 5.42 -12.86
C PRO A 13 -11.61 6.26 -13.23
N VAL A 14 -10.72 5.72 -14.06
CA VAL A 14 -9.54 6.46 -14.57
C VAL A 14 -9.96 7.63 -15.46
N SER A 15 -11.12 7.57 -16.12
CA SER A 15 -11.67 8.70 -16.86
C SER A 15 -11.89 9.93 -15.97
N PHE A 16 -12.35 9.74 -14.71
CA PHE A 16 -12.46 10.86 -13.75
C PHE A 16 -11.10 11.44 -13.40
N TRP A 17 -10.11 10.59 -13.16
CA TRP A 17 -8.72 11.02 -12.92
C TRP A 17 -8.19 11.90 -14.06
N MET A 18 -8.50 11.54 -15.31
CA MET A 18 -8.03 12.28 -16.51
C MET A 18 -8.65 13.67 -16.65
N ASN A 19 -9.80 13.95 -16.02
CA ASN A 19 -10.44 15.28 -16.05
C ASN A 19 -9.68 16.36 -15.25
N PHE A 20 -8.72 15.98 -14.41
CA PHE A 20 -8.02 16.89 -13.51
C PHE A 20 -6.49 16.77 -13.61
N PRO A 21 -5.89 16.97 -14.82
CA PRO A 21 -4.47 16.65 -15.05
C PRO A 21 -3.49 17.49 -14.21
N ASP A 22 -3.87 18.73 -13.87
CA ASP A 22 -3.00 19.68 -13.18
C ASP A 22 -3.33 19.83 -11.68
N GLU A 23 -4.22 18.98 -11.17
CA GLU A 23 -4.69 19.07 -9.78
C GLU A 23 -4.10 17.92 -8.93
N GLU A 24 -3.93 18.20 -7.65
CA GLU A 24 -3.69 17.15 -6.67
C GLU A 24 -4.88 16.19 -6.66
N ARG A 25 -4.62 14.89 -6.77
CA ARG A 25 -5.67 13.87 -6.96
C ARG A 25 -5.30 12.54 -6.36
N VAL A 26 -6.33 11.77 -6.03
CA VAL A 26 -6.22 10.45 -5.44
C VAL A 26 -7.11 9.46 -6.18
N PHE A 27 -6.64 8.24 -6.32
CA PHE A 27 -7.34 7.13 -6.97
C PHE A 27 -7.39 5.94 -6.02
N TRP A 28 -8.58 5.34 -5.87
CA TRP A 28 -8.77 4.20 -5.00
C TRP A 28 -9.81 3.24 -5.56
N VAL A 29 -9.45 1.96 -5.64
CA VAL A 29 -10.38 0.87 -5.99
C VAL A 29 -10.27 -0.24 -4.94
N ASP A 30 -11.39 -0.53 -4.28
CA ASP A 30 -11.58 -1.65 -3.36
C ASP A 30 -12.66 -2.57 -3.90
N ARG A 31 -12.26 -3.65 -4.57
CA ARG A 31 -13.20 -4.63 -5.13
C ARG A 31 -13.82 -5.54 -4.05
N GLN A 32 -13.24 -5.63 -2.86
CA GLN A 32 -13.78 -6.46 -1.77
C GLN A 32 -15.08 -5.85 -1.21
N SER A 33 -15.20 -4.52 -1.24
CA SER A 33 -16.39 -3.80 -0.81
C SER A 33 -17.14 -3.09 -1.95
N ASP A 34 -16.80 -3.40 -3.21
CA ASP A 34 -17.36 -2.76 -4.42
C ASP A 34 -17.34 -1.22 -4.31
N ARG A 35 -16.19 -0.69 -3.87
CA ARG A 35 -16.02 0.75 -3.66
C ARG A 35 -14.91 1.33 -4.53
N ILE A 36 -15.24 2.44 -5.19
CA ILE A 36 -14.28 3.27 -5.93
C ILE A 36 -14.38 4.68 -5.39
N VAL A 37 -13.25 5.32 -5.12
CA VAL A 37 -13.15 6.72 -4.71
C VAL A 37 -12.03 7.37 -5.53
N VAL A 38 -12.40 8.32 -6.39
CA VAL A 38 -11.40 9.16 -7.08
C VAL A 38 -11.65 10.59 -6.65
N GLY A 39 -10.66 11.20 -6.01
CA GLY A 39 -10.73 12.59 -5.53
C GLY A 39 -9.79 13.48 -6.32
N ALA A 40 -10.20 14.73 -6.57
CA ALA A 40 -9.40 15.72 -7.27
C ALA A 40 -9.59 17.12 -6.70
N LYS A 41 -8.54 17.93 -6.80
CA LYS A 41 -8.44 19.31 -6.33
C LYS A 41 -8.59 19.40 -4.81
N ARG A 42 -7.46 19.56 -4.13
CA ARG A 42 -7.43 19.70 -2.67
C ARG A 42 -8.39 20.79 -2.21
N LEU A 43 -9.30 20.43 -1.32
CA LEU A 43 -10.21 21.36 -0.65
C LEU A 43 -9.62 21.82 0.69
N ALA A 44 -9.10 20.85 1.46
CA ALA A 44 -8.57 21.13 2.79
C ALA A 44 -7.57 20.05 3.24
N THR A 45 -6.64 20.43 4.10
CA THR A 45 -5.94 19.51 4.99
C THR A 45 -6.80 19.33 6.23
N VAL A 46 -7.18 18.09 6.53
CA VAL A 46 -7.99 17.73 7.70
C VAL A 46 -7.06 17.59 8.89
N LYS A 47 -7.35 18.28 9.99
CA LYS A 47 -6.42 18.39 11.12
C LYS A 47 -6.44 17.18 12.05
N ASP A 48 -7.65 16.69 12.34
CA ASP A 48 -7.91 15.62 13.29
C ASP A 48 -9.25 14.93 12.99
N ASP A 49 -9.63 13.97 13.82
CA ASP A 49 -10.88 13.24 13.67
C ASP A 49 -12.14 14.12 13.86
N ASP A 50 -12.08 15.18 14.65
CA ASP A 50 -13.22 16.09 14.82
C ASP A 50 -13.42 16.92 13.53
N ASP A 51 -12.36 17.42 12.92
CA ASP A 51 -12.41 18.15 11.65
C ASP A 51 -12.87 17.26 10.50
N ARG A 52 -12.53 15.95 10.53
CA ARG A 52 -12.93 14.96 9.52
C ARG A 52 -14.45 14.92 9.26
N HIS A 53 -15.28 15.10 10.28
CA HIS A 53 -16.75 15.12 10.16
C HIS A 53 -17.30 16.23 9.25
N ASN A 54 -16.48 17.20 8.89
CA ASN A 54 -16.86 18.23 7.94
C ASN A 54 -16.85 17.78 6.48
N TYR A 55 -16.30 16.58 6.17
CA TYR A 55 -16.06 16.12 4.81
C TYR A 55 -16.69 14.75 4.56
N ALA A 56 -17.16 14.53 3.32
CA ALA A 56 -17.81 13.26 2.96
C ALA A 56 -16.81 12.09 2.89
N TYR A 57 -15.63 12.36 2.36
CA TYR A 57 -14.51 11.41 2.28
C TYR A 57 -13.21 12.13 2.61
N VAL A 58 -12.33 11.46 3.32
CA VAL A 58 -11.00 11.93 3.65
C VAL A 58 -9.97 10.88 3.24
N PHE A 59 -9.00 11.27 2.44
CA PHE A 59 -7.82 10.50 2.15
C PHE A 59 -6.84 10.58 3.32
N TYR A 60 -6.20 9.47 3.65
CA TYR A 60 -5.09 9.42 4.60
C TYR A 60 -3.88 8.77 3.94
N GLY A 61 -2.76 9.49 3.92
CA GLY A 61 -1.46 8.99 3.46
C GLY A 61 -0.37 9.34 4.46
N ASP A 62 0.48 8.37 4.77
CA ASP A 62 1.59 8.55 5.68
C ASP A 62 2.93 8.22 5.01
N THR A 63 4.04 8.39 5.71
CA THR A 63 5.35 7.89 5.32
C THR A 63 5.78 6.77 6.25
N PHE A 64 6.70 5.92 5.79
CA PHE A 64 7.16 4.77 6.57
C PHE A 64 7.90 5.20 7.84
N PHE A 65 8.76 6.19 7.74
CA PHE A 65 9.42 6.86 8.86
C PHE A 65 8.88 8.27 9.03
N ASP A 66 8.88 8.79 10.26
CA ASP A 66 8.38 10.13 10.58
C ASP A 66 9.14 11.26 9.87
N THR A 67 10.38 11.02 9.47
CA THR A 67 11.21 11.99 8.76
C THR A 67 11.64 11.44 7.42
N VAL A 68 11.36 12.19 6.35
CA VAL A 68 11.79 11.90 4.98
C VAL A 68 12.60 13.10 4.49
N LYS A 69 13.80 12.83 3.98
CA LYS A 69 14.75 13.84 3.50
C LYS A 69 14.91 13.83 1.98
N ASP A 70 14.60 12.71 1.33
CA ASP A 70 14.72 12.56 -0.10
C ASP A 70 13.73 13.51 -0.82
N PRO A 71 14.23 14.43 -1.67
CA PRO A 71 13.40 15.41 -2.37
C PRO A 71 12.25 14.81 -3.20
N LYS A 72 12.40 13.58 -3.70
CA LYS A 72 11.34 12.92 -4.47
C LYS A 72 10.07 12.65 -3.65
N TRP A 73 10.17 12.62 -2.32
CA TRP A 73 9.05 12.48 -1.40
C TRP A 73 8.62 13.79 -0.73
N SER A 74 9.23 14.93 -1.10
CA SER A 74 8.91 16.22 -0.48
C SER A 74 7.41 16.53 -0.57
N ASN A 75 6.80 16.93 0.56
CA ASN A 75 5.37 17.25 0.69
C ASN A 75 4.40 16.10 0.37
N MET A 76 4.86 14.85 0.37
CA MET A 76 4.01 13.66 0.23
C MET A 76 3.96 12.88 1.54
N GLY A 77 2.77 12.49 1.97
CA GLY A 77 2.53 11.77 3.24
C GLY A 77 2.30 12.67 4.45
N HIS A 78 2.03 12.05 5.61
CA HIS A 78 1.64 12.69 6.88
C HIS A 78 0.41 13.59 6.79
N GLU A 79 -0.51 13.29 5.88
CA GLU A 79 -1.64 14.16 5.61
C GLU A 79 -2.97 13.40 5.61
N MET A 80 -4.00 14.08 6.11
CA MET A 80 -5.41 13.78 5.84
C MET A 80 -5.94 14.87 4.91
N ILE A 81 -6.53 14.48 3.78
CA ILE A 81 -6.92 15.41 2.72
C ILE A 81 -8.37 15.19 2.32
N ALA A 82 -9.13 16.28 2.25
CA ALA A 82 -10.42 16.33 1.59
C ALA A 82 -10.29 17.01 0.22
N PHE A 83 -11.02 16.52 -0.77
CA PHE A 83 -11.00 17.05 -2.14
C PHE A 83 -12.30 17.78 -2.47
N THR A 84 -12.22 18.66 -3.46
CA THR A 84 -13.38 19.43 -3.95
C THR A 84 -14.30 18.53 -4.78
N HIS A 85 -13.74 17.63 -5.57
CA HIS A 85 -14.44 16.79 -6.52
C HIS A 85 -14.17 15.31 -6.22
N TYR A 86 -15.23 14.49 -6.23
CA TYR A 86 -15.11 13.04 -6.10
C TYR A 86 -15.98 12.31 -7.11
N TYR A 87 -15.44 11.26 -7.72
CA TYR A 87 -16.20 10.21 -8.34
C TYR A 87 -16.29 9.02 -7.40
N ILE A 88 -17.48 8.60 -7.08
CA ILE A 88 -17.74 7.52 -6.14
C ILE A 88 -18.53 6.42 -6.82
N VAL A 89 -18.10 5.18 -6.63
CA VAL A 89 -18.93 4.00 -6.86
C VAL A 89 -19.07 3.27 -5.53
N GLU A 90 -20.29 3.02 -5.11
CA GLU A 90 -20.58 2.35 -3.85
C GLU A 90 -22.01 1.78 -3.88
N ASN A 91 -22.17 0.53 -3.40
CA ASN A 91 -23.45 -0.17 -3.33
C ASN A 91 -24.19 -0.25 -4.69
N GLY A 92 -23.44 -0.39 -5.80
CA GLY A 92 -24.00 -0.47 -7.15
C GLY A 92 -24.42 0.88 -7.76
N GLU A 93 -24.25 1.99 -7.01
CA GLU A 93 -24.50 3.35 -7.52
C GLU A 93 -23.19 4.04 -7.88
N SER A 94 -23.23 4.92 -8.89
CA SER A 94 -22.11 5.79 -9.23
C SER A 94 -22.56 7.25 -9.29
N PHE A 95 -21.76 8.16 -8.72
CA PHE A 95 -22.12 9.55 -8.62
C PHE A 95 -20.90 10.47 -8.49
N TYR A 96 -21.14 11.72 -8.84
CA TYR A 96 -20.21 12.84 -8.66
C TYR A 96 -20.59 13.62 -7.41
N LEU A 97 -19.62 13.82 -6.52
CA LEU A 97 -19.73 14.73 -5.38
C LEU A 97 -18.85 15.94 -5.62
N HIS A 98 -19.37 17.14 -5.36
CA HIS A 98 -18.58 18.35 -5.44
C HIS A 98 -18.92 19.34 -4.34
N ALA A 99 -17.90 20.01 -3.81
CA ALA A 99 -18.03 21.15 -2.91
C ALA A 99 -17.96 22.45 -3.73
N GLY A 100 -19.02 23.28 -3.67
CA GLY A 100 -19.11 24.49 -4.50
C GLY A 100 -19.67 24.19 -5.90
N GLU A 101 -19.08 24.80 -6.93
CA GLU A 101 -19.54 24.67 -8.31
C GLU A 101 -19.16 23.31 -8.91
N SER A 102 -20.05 22.73 -9.71
CA SER A 102 -19.74 21.55 -10.52
C SER A 102 -18.90 21.95 -11.74
N VAL A 103 -18.08 20.99 -12.20
CA VAL A 103 -17.36 21.13 -13.47
C VAL A 103 -17.82 20.05 -14.44
N PRO A 104 -17.82 20.30 -15.75
CA PRO A 104 -18.12 19.25 -16.74
C PRO A 104 -17.13 18.09 -16.59
N ILE A 105 -17.66 16.87 -16.54
CA ILE A 105 -16.87 15.64 -16.48
C ILE A 105 -17.03 14.88 -17.80
N GLU A 106 -15.94 14.77 -18.53
CA GLU A 106 -15.87 14.03 -19.78
C GLU A 106 -15.63 12.55 -19.52
N ASN A 107 -16.29 11.69 -20.29
CA ASN A 107 -16.05 10.25 -20.23
C ASN A 107 -14.97 9.85 -21.23
N TYR A 108 -13.71 10.12 -20.87
CA TYR A 108 -12.56 9.84 -21.72
C TYR A 108 -12.37 8.34 -21.94
N GLU A 109 -11.94 7.97 -23.14
CA GLU A 109 -11.37 6.66 -23.39
C GLU A 109 -9.98 6.59 -22.75
N VAL A 110 -9.76 5.56 -21.93
CA VAL A 110 -8.50 5.41 -21.22
C VAL A 110 -7.45 4.85 -22.17
N PRO A 111 -6.31 5.53 -22.36
CA PRO A 111 -5.25 5.04 -23.23
C PRO A 111 -4.66 3.72 -22.72
N ARG A 112 -4.21 2.88 -23.64
CA ARG A 112 -3.47 1.65 -23.34
C ARG A 112 -2.10 1.79 -24.00
N VAL A 113 -1.14 2.27 -23.22
CA VAL A 113 0.22 2.52 -23.66
C VAL A 113 1.14 1.44 -23.10
N HIS A 114 1.97 0.86 -23.96
CA HIS A 114 3.07 0.02 -23.52
C HIS A 114 4.36 0.84 -23.49
N HIS A 115 5.03 0.87 -22.35
CA HIS A 115 6.25 1.63 -22.16
C HIS A 115 7.48 0.75 -22.36
N ASN A 116 8.39 1.18 -23.25
CA ASN A 116 9.73 0.63 -23.33
C ASN A 116 10.59 1.30 -22.26
N TYR A 117 11.09 0.51 -21.32
CA TYR A 117 11.89 1.01 -20.21
C TYR A 117 13.19 0.25 -20.04
N LYS A 118 14.13 0.86 -19.33
CA LYS A 118 15.40 0.24 -18.93
C LYS A 118 15.59 0.43 -17.44
N GLU A 119 16.07 -0.61 -16.77
CA GLU A 119 16.61 -0.49 -15.42
C GLU A 119 17.90 0.31 -15.47
N THR A 120 17.99 1.36 -14.65
CA THR A 120 19.11 2.30 -14.64
C THR A 120 19.86 2.32 -13.31
N SER A 121 19.36 1.65 -12.29
CA SER A 121 20.04 1.48 -11.00
C SER A 121 20.79 0.14 -10.92
N ASP A 122 21.87 0.13 -10.14
CA ASP A 122 22.57 -1.08 -9.71
C ASP A 122 22.61 -1.10 -8.17
N ASP A 123 21.73 -1.89 -7.59
CA ASP A 123 21.52 -1.95 -6.14
C ASP A 123 22.10 -3.21 -5.47
N LYS A 124 22.74 -4.12 -6.23
CA LYS A 124 23.17 -5.42 -5.72
C LYS A 124 24.21 -5.32 -4.59
N ALA A 125 25.13 -4.36 -4.69
CA ALA A 125 26.13 -4.15 -3.65
C ALA A 125 25.52 -3.64 -2.34
N ASP A 126 24.56 -2.69 -2.45
CA ASP A 126 23.82 -2.16 -1.31
C ASP A 126 22.91 -3.22 -0.68
N TRP A 127 22.26 -4.01 -1.50
CA TRP A 127 21.49 -5.17 -1.05
C TRP A 127 22.33 -6.14 -0.22
N ASN A 128 23.49 -6.55 -0.72
CA ASN A 128 24.36 -7.48 -0.02
C ASN A 128 24.86 -6.90 1.31
N ARG A 129 25.17 -5.60 1.36
CA ARG A 129 25.55 -4.92 2.61
C ARG A 129 24.42 -4.93 3.64
N LEU A 130 23.19 -4.63 3.21
CA LEU A 130 22.00 -4.66 4.05
C LEU A 130 21.73 -6.08 4.56
N MET A 131 21.76 -7.09 3.69
CA MET A 131 21.50 -8.49 4.03
C MET A 131 22.54 -9.03 5.04
N ASN A 132 23.82 -8.68 4.88
CA ASN A 132 24.84 -9.05 5.85
C ASN A 132 24.59 -8.42 7.23
N ALA A 133 24.22 -7.14 7.27
CA ALA A 133 23.91 -6.47 8.54
C ALA A 133 22.68 -7.09 9.23
N ILE A 134 21.66 -7.50 8.46
CA ILE A 134 20.50 -8.20 8.99
C ILE A 134 20.87 -9.58 9.52
N ALA A 135 21.67 -10.34 8.77
CA ALA A 135 22.12 -11.68 9.18
C ALA A 135 22.93 -11.64 10.47
N ASP A 136 23.82 -10.65 10.62
CA ASP A 136 24.59 -10.41 11.86
C ASP A 136 23.67 -10.10 13.05
N GLY A 137 22.66 -9.24 12.86
CA GLY A 137 21.70 -8.88 13.90
C GLY A 137 20.80 -10.04 14.33
N ILE A 138 20.43 -10.92 13.39
CA ILE A 138 19.63 -12.12 13.69
C ILE A 138 20.51 -13.18 14.38
N SER A 139 21.73 -13.43 13.88
CA SER A 139 22.62 -14.45 14.43
C SER A 139 23.12 -14.10 15.85
N SER A 140 23.25 -12.81 16.17
CA SER A 140 23.56 -12.35 17.54
C SER A 140 22.37 -12.46 18.51
N GLY A 141 21.17 -12.80 18.02
CA GLY A 141 19.95 -12.87 18.82
C GLY A 141 19.32 -11.50 19.15
N GLU A 142 19.80 -10.43 18.52
CA GLU A 142 19.23 -9.09 18.72
C GLU A 142 17.88 -8.91 18.07
N MET A 143 17.65 -9.60 16.96
CA MET A 143 16.42 -9.56 16.15
C MET A 143 16.00 -10.96 15.71
N THR A 144 14.72 -11.16 15.46
CA THR A 144 14.18 -12.43 14.94
C THR A 144 13.72 -12.30 13.50
N LYS A 145 13.42 -11.08 13.07
CA LYS A 145 12.97 -10.76 11.71
C LYS A 145 13.30 -9.30 11.38
N VAL A 146 13.72 -9.06 10.13
CA VAL A 146 13.83 -7.71 9.55
C VAL A 146 13.23 -7.76 8.14
N VAL A 147 12.49 -6.73 7.73
CA VAL A 147 11.98 -6.62 6.37
C VAL A 147 12.84 -5.62 5.60
N SER A 148 13.75 -6.16 4.79
CA SER A 148 14.57 -5.38 3.87
C SER A 148 13.73 -4.83 2.72
N SER A 149 14.17 -3.72 2.11
CA SER A 149 13.56 -3.20 0.89
C SER A 149 14.59 -2.73 -0.13
N ARG A 150 14.14 -2.64 -1.37
CA ARG A 150 14.88 -2.12 -2.52
C ARG A 150 14.07 -1.06 -3.22
N GLU A 151 14.79 -0.08 -3.75
CA GLU A 151 14.30 0.88 -4.74
C GLU A 151 15.04 0.60 -6.05
N VAL A 152 14.28 0.38 -7.12
CA VAL A 152 14.87 0.13 -8.45
C VAL A 152 14.35 1.19 -9.41
N GLU A 153 15.27 1.89 -10.07
CA GLU A 153 14.96 2.93 -11.02
C GLU A 153 14.81 2.39 -12.44
N PHE A 154 13.72 2.78 -13.09
CA PHE A 154 13.42 2.47 -14.48
C PHE A 154 13.18 3.77 -15.26
N THR A 155 13.88 3.94 -16.38
CA THR A 155 13.73 5.10 -17.26
C THR A 155 13.11 4.70 -18.58
N SER A 156 12.09 5.45 -19.02
CA SER A 156 11.45 5.32 -20.33
C SER A 156 11.93 6.41 -21.29
N GLU A 157 11.79 6.16 -22.60
CA GLU A 157 12.09 7.17 -23.63
C GLU A 157 11.08 8.32 -23.66
N THR A 158 9.88 8.08 -23.16
CA THR A 158 8.78 9.05 -23.08
C THR A 158 8.21 9.09 -21.66
N PRO A 159 7.52 10.18 -21.27
CA PRO A 159 6.83 10.22 -19.99
C PRO A 159 5.91 9.03 -19.78
N TYR A 160 5.90 8.47 -18.56
CA TYR A 160 4.99 7.38 -18.19
C TYR A 160 3.54 7.86 -18.21
N ASN A 161 2.68 7.11 -18.88
CA ASN A 161 1.24 7.39 -18.92
C ASN A 161 0.54 6.81 -17.67
N VAL A 162 0.39 7.62 -16.63
CA VAL A 162 -0.20 7.20 -15.35
C VAL A 162 -1.63 6.66 -15.52
N ALA A 163 -2.44 7.23 -16.42
CA ALA A 163 -3.80 6.75 -16.67
C ALA A 163 -3.79 5.31 -17.21
N SER A 164 -2.89 5.01 -18.16
CA SER A 164 -2.69 3.64 -18.65
C SER A 164 -2.25 2.69 -17.55
N ILE A 165 -1.28 3.11 -16.73
CA ILE A 165 -0.74 2.30 -15.64
C ILE A 165 -1.83 1.99 -14.59
N LEU A 166 -2.61 2.98 -14.16
CA LEU A 166 -3.74 2.78 -13.23
C LEU A 166 -4.76 1.80 -13.79
N ALA A 167 -5.12 1.93 -15.06
CA ALA A 167 -6.06 1.04 -15.71
C ALA A 167 -5.54 -0.41 -15.78
N ASN A 168 -4.25 -0.58 -16.14
CA ASN A 168 -3.62 -1.90 -16.17
C ASN A 168 -3.50 -2.51 -14.77
N LEU A 169 -3.19 -1.71 -13.73
CA LEU A 169 -3.19 -2.18 -12.33
C LEU A 169 -4.58 -2.69 -11.91
N VAL A 170 -5.66 -1.96 -12.27
CA VAL A 170 -7.05 -2.37 -12.00
C VAL A 170 -7.39 -3.69 -12.67
N ASP A 171 -6.99 -3.88 -13.92
CA ASP A 171 -7.33 -5.09 -14.69
C ASP A 171 -6.50 -6.30 -14.23
N ASN A 172 -5.20 -6.10 -13.97
CA ASN A 172 -4.27 -7.19 -13.69
C ASN A 172 -4.31 -7.68 -12.23
N ASN A 173 -4.87 -6.90 -11.30
CA ASN A 173 -4.81 -7.19 -9.87
C ASN A 173 -6.19 -7.20 -9.19
N PRO A 174 -7.08 -8.17 -9.53
CA PRO A 174 -8.46 -8.20 -9.05
C PRO A 174 -8.60 -8.39 -7.52
N ASN A 175 -7.57 -8.94 -6.86
CA ASN A 175 -7.55 -9.22 -5.43
C ASN A 175 -6.81 -8.17 -4.60
N CYS A 176 -6.40 -7.06 -5.21
CA CYS A 176 -5.69 -5.97 -4.56
C CYS A 176 -6.52 -4.70 -4.46
N PHE A 177 -6.11 -3.84 -3.53
CA PHE A 177 -6.53 -2.44 -3.48
C PHE A 177 -5.64 -1.65 -4.42
N ILE A 178 -6.24 -1.02 -5.44
CA ILE A 178 -5.49 -0.19 -6.38
C ILE A 178 -5.54 1.24 -5.90
N PHE A 179 -4.39 1.87 -5.87
CA PHE A 179 -4.27 3.25 -5.40
C PHE A 179 -3.35 4.09 -6.28
N GLY A 180 -3.62 5.39 -6.28
CA GLY A 180 -2.77 6.41 -6.87
C GLY A 180 -2.90 7.71 -6.09
N TYR A 181 -1.80 8.42 -5.91
CA TYR A 181 -1.77 9.76 -5.32
C TYR A 181 -0.79 10.63 -6.11
N GLU A 182 -1.32 11.73 -6.65
CA GLU A 182 -0.52 12.68 -7.42
C GLU A 182 -0.47 14.04 -6.75
N LYS A 183 0.74 14.58 -6.63
CA LYS A 183 1.02 15.90 -6.09
C LYS A 183 2.32 16.43 -6.69
N ASP A 184 2.28 17.68 -7.14
CA ASP A 184 3.46 18.41 -7.67
C ASP A 184 4.23 17.63 -8.75
N GLY A 185 3.52 17.01 -9.71
CA GLY A 185 4.10 16.26 -10.83
C GLY A 185 4.71 14.90 -10.44
N ARG A 186 4.41 14.39 -9.24
CA ARG A 186 4.83 13.09 -8.75
C ARG A 186 3.62 12.22 -8.49
N THR A 187 3.61 11.01 -9.03
CA THR A 187 2.50 10.08 -8.82
C THR A 187 2.99 8.81 -8.15
N PHE A 188 2.47 8.53 -6.96
CA PHE A 188 2.69 7.27 -6.26
C PHE A 188 1.52 6.33 -6.55
N VAL A 189 1.79 5.17 -7.15
CA VAL A 189 0.78 4.18 -7.57
C VAL A 189 1.08 2.81 -7.03
N GLY A 190 0.06 1.97 -6.86
CA GLY A 190 0.28 0.60 -6.44
C GLY A 190 -0.97 -0.29 -6.43
N ALA A 191 -0.73 -1.57 -6.14
CA ALA A 191 -1.75 -2.62 -6.01
C ALA A 191 -1.49 -3.46 -4.74
N SER A 192 -1.99 -3.00 -3.60
CA SER A 192 -1.75 -3.63 -2.30
C SER A 192 -2.73 -4.76 -2.00
N PRO A 193 -2.25 -5.92 -1.58
CA PRO A 193 -3.08 -6.99 -1.06
C PRO A 193 -3.35 -6.89 0.45
N GLU A 194 -2.68 -5.98 1.17
CA GLU A 194 -2.57 -6.02 2.63
C GLU A 194 -3.38 -4.91 3.31
N ILE A 195 -4.39 -5.32 4.08
CA ILE A 195 -5.12 -4.42 4.97
C ILE A 195 -4.30 -4.23 6.25
N LEU A 196 -3.86 -2.99 6.51
CA LEU A 196 -3.29 -2.62 7.79
C LEU A 196 -4.39 -2.56 8.84
N VAL A 197 -5.46 -1.83 8.55
CA VAL A 197 -6.64 -1.76 9.41
C VAL A 197 -7.88 -1.35 8.61
N ARG A 198 -8.99 -2.02 8.88
CA ARG A 198 -10.34 -1.60 8.48
C ARG A 198 -11.15 -1.31 9.74
N HIS A 199 -11.82 -0.18 9.76
CA HIS A 199 -12.71 0.22 10.83
C HIS A 199 -14.16 0.27 10.31
N ARG A 200 -15.07 -0.43 10.98
CA ARG A 200 -16.50 -0.41 10.66
C ARG A 200 -17.32 -0.49 11.95
N GLY A 201 -17.91 0.60 12.34
CA GLY A 201 -18.59 0.71 13.63
C GLY A 201 -17.63 0.46 14.80
N SER A 202 -17.79 -0.63 15.53
CA SER A 202 -16.83 -1.04 16.58
C SER A 202 -15.88 -2.17 16.12
N GLU A 203 -16.00 -2.63 14.91
CA GLU A 203 -15.15 -3.71 14.39
C GLU A 203 -13.86 -3.15 13.76
N ILE A 204 -12.75 -3.67 14.24
CA ILE A 204 -11.40 -3.39 13.76
C ILE A 204 -10.85 -4.68 13.15
N LEU A 205 -10.54 -4.66 11.86
CA LEU A 205 -9.99 -5.81 11.15
C LEU A 205 -8.58 -5.49 10.68
N SER A 206 -7.65 -6.42 10.85
CA SER A 206 -6.29 -6.36 10.29
C SER A 206 -5.91 -7.70 9.65
N TYR A 207 -4.96 -7.66 8.69
CA TYR A 207 -4.36 -8.86 8.12
C TYR A 207 -2.95 -9.08 8.69
N ALA A 208 -2.68 -10.29 9.15
CA ALA A 208 -1.30 -10.79 9.14
C ALA A 208 -1.06 -11.39 7.74
N LEU A 209 -0.16 -10.78 6.97
CA LEU A 209 0.20 -11.20 5.62
C LEU A 209 1.72 -11.33 5.54
N ALA A 210 2.23 -12.56 5.61
CA ALA A 210 3.66 -12.84 5.53
C ALA A 210 3.86 -14.31 5.16
N GLY A 211 5.06 -14.66 4.68
CA GLY A 211 5.31 -15.95 4.04
C GLY A 211 4.83 -15.91 2.58
N THR A 212 5.78 -16.07 1.66
CA THR A 212 5.55 -15.86 0.22
C THR A 212 6.08 -17.04 -0.58
N ALA A 213 5.36 -17.41 -1.64
CA ALA A 213 5.86 -18.34 -2.62
C ALA A 213 5.49 -17.90 -4.05
N PRO A 214 6.35 -18.15 -5.05
CA PRO A 214 6.03 -17.90 -6.44
C PRO A 214 4.93 -18.87 -6.92
N LYS A 215 3.96 -18.32 -7.66
CA LYS A 215 2.84 -19.07 -8.23
C LYS A 215 3.16 -19.57 -9.64
N ASP A 216 4.01 -18.88 -10.35
CA ASP A 216 4.39 -19.13 -11.74
C ASP A 216 5.92 -19.22 -11.92
N GLY A 217 6.34 -19.63 -13.13
CA GLY A 217 7.75 -19.78 -13.49
C GLY A 217 8.36 -21.12 -13.06
N PRO A 218 9.68 -21.30 -13.27
CA PRO A 218 10.37 -22.57 -13.05
C PRO A 218 10.44 -22.98 -11.56
N ASN A 219 10.29 -22.04 -10.65
CA ASN A 219 10.34 -22.25 -9.20
C ASN A 219 8.95 -22.13 -8.56
N ALA A 220 7.87 -22.33 -9.33
CA ALA A 220 6.50 -22.23 -8.81
C ALA A 220 6.22 -23.27 -7.72
N TRP A 221 5.50 -22.83 -6.69
CA TRP A 221 5.06 -23.68 -5.59
C TRP A 221 3.57 -24.00 -5.69
N THR A 222 3.17 -25.10 -5.06
CA THR A 222 1.75 -25.35 -4.75
C THR A 222 1.34 -24.66 -3.46
N LYS A 223 0.03 -24.51 -3.26
CA LYS A 223 -0.53 -23.95 -2.01
C LYS A 223 -0.15 -24.82 -0.80
N GLU A 224 -0.16 -26.13 -0.98
CA GLU A 224 0.19 -27.12 0.05
C GLU A 224 1.66 -27.00 0.46
N GLN A 225 2.55 -26.76 -0.50
CA GLN A 225 3.98 -26.52 -0.20
C GLN A 225 4.17 -25.29 0.66
N LEU A 226 3.47 -24.17 0.37
CA LEU A 226 3.55 -22.96 1.18
C LEU A 226 2.97 -23.19 2.59
N LEU A 227 1.80 -23.85 2.69
CA LEU A 227 1.14 -24.16 3.97
C LEU A 227 1.94 -25.09 4.88
N SER A 228 2.88 -25.88 4.32
CA SER A 228 3.72 -26.82 5.07
C SER A 228 5.17 -26.35 5.26
N ASN A 229 5.56 -25.20 4.67
CA ASN A 229 6.93 -24.71 4.73
C ASN A 229 7.24 -24.05 6.08
N THR A 230 8.16 -24.63 6.83
CA THR A 230 8.51 -24.18 8.18
C THR A 230 9.00 -22.72 8.23
N LYS A 231 9.87 -22.31 7.30
CA LYS A 231 10.39 -20.92 7.23
C LYS A 231 9.22 -19.92 7.10
N ASN A 232 8.33 -20.15 6.12
CA ASN A 232 7.19 -19.28 5.87
C ASN A 232 6.18 -19.25 7.03
N ILE A 233 5.95 -20.40 7.68
CA ILE A 233 5.08 -20.48 8.88
C ILE A 233 5.68 -19.69 10.04
N VAL A 234 6.97 -19.82 10.31
CA VAL A 234 7.66 -19.06 11.38
C VAL A 234 7.57 -17.57 11.10
N GLU A 235 7.88 -17.14 9.88
CA GLU A 235 7.76 -15.75 9.46
C GLU A 235 6.34 -15.21 9.67
N HIS A 236 5.33 -15.96 9.23
CA HIS A 236 3.92 -15.59 9.37
C HIS A 236 3.49 -15.47 10.83
N ASN A 237 3.86 -16.43 11.67
CA ASN A 237 3.50 -16.44 13.09
C ASN A 237 4.05 -15.22 13.84
N ILE A 238 5.29 -14.78 13.54
CA ILE A 238 5.86 -13.55 14.12
C ILE A 238 4.93 -12.35 13.84
N VAL A 239 4.45 -12.21 12.61
CA VAL A 239 3.56 -11.10 12.23
C VAL A 239 2.20 -11.22 12.91
N ARG A 240 1.57 -12.40 12.83
CA ARG A 240 0.26 -12.67 13.44
C ARG A 240 0.26 -12.40 14.94
N ASP A 241 1.23 -12.96 15.64
CA ASP A 241 1.29 -12.87 17.09
C ASP A 241 1.57 -11.45 17.57
N ARG A 242 2.38 -10.68 16.83
CA ARG A 242 2.62 -9.26 17.14
C ARG A 242 1.36 -8.42 16.97
N ILE A 243 0.62 -8.58 15.86
CA ILE A 243 -0.65 -7.86 15.63
C ILE A 243 -1.64 -8.20 16.74
N VAL A 244 -1.83 -9.50 17.06
CA VAL A 244 -2.72 -9.97 18.13
C VAL A 244 -2.35 -9.36 19.47
N ASN A 245 -1.06 -9.39 19.83
CA ASN A 245 -0.58 -8.83 21.10
C ASN A 245 -0.76 -7.32 21.17
N THR A 246 -0.54 -6.61 20.05
CA THR A 246 -0.77 -5.16 19.95
C THR A 246 -2.26 -4.83 20.15
N MET A 247 -3.17 -5.54 19.48
CA MET A 247 -4.60 -5.33 19.65
C MET A 247 -5.07 -5.65 21.09
N LYS A 248 -4.54 -6.71 21.70
CA LYS A 248 -4.85 -7.10 23.10
C LYS A 248 -4.41 -6.09 24.15
N GLN A 249 -3.52 -5.17 23.84
CA GLN A 249 -3.17 -4.05 24.74
C GLN A 249 -4.29 -3.00 24.82
N ILE A 250 -5.20 -2.99 23.85
CA ILE A 250 -6.29 -2.01 23.76
C ILE A 250 -7.62 -2.63 24.13
N THR A 251 -7.90 -3.84 23.63
CA THR A 251 -9.16 -4.55 23.90
C THR A 251 -8.92 -6.05 24.12
N LEU A 252 -9.72 -6.65 25.00
CA LEU A 252 -9.67 -8.10 25.24
C LEU A 252 -10.49 -8.91 24.23
N ASP A 253 -11.38 -8.26 23.48
CA ASP A 253 -12.23 -8.89 22.46
C ASP A 253 -11.47 -8.96 21.13
N VAL A 254 -10.57 -9.94 21.03
CA VAL A 254 -9.74 -10.20 19.85
C VAL A 254 -9.96 -11.63 19.37
N THR A 255 -10.41 -11.77 18.13
CA THR A 255 -10.60 -13.05 17.45
C THR A 255 -9.55 -13.23 16.36
N VAL A 256 -8.93 -14.40 16.32
CA VAL A 256 -7.92 -14.78 15.33
C VAL A 256 -8.50 -15.86 14.43
N GLY A 257 -8.57 -15.60 13.13
CA GLY A 257 -9.02 -16.56 12.13
C GLY A 257 -8.00 -17.66 11.84
N GLU A 258 -8.39 -18.60 11.01
CA GLU A 258 -7.46 -19.62 10.50
C GLU A 258 -6.49 -19.02 9.49
N THR A 259 -5.25 -19.54 9.47
CA THR A 259 -4.27 -19.18 8.45
C THR A 259 -4.61 -19.89 7.14
N GLY A 260 -4.79 -19.12 6.09
CA GLY A 260 -5.08 -19.61 4.74
C GLY A 260 -4.15 -18.99 3.70
N ILE A 261 -4.43 -19.27 2.43
CA ILE A 261 -3.69 -18.73 1.29
C ILE A 261 -4.44 -17.53 0.72
N MET A 262 -3.70 -16.44 0.51
CA MET A 262 -4.10 -15.34 -0.36
C MET A 262 -3.39 -15.51 -1.69
N GLU A 263 -4.17 -15.65 -2.76
CA GLU A 263 -3.68 -15.81 -4.12
C GLU A 263 -3.66 -14.47 -4.85
N LEU A 264 -2.49 -14.09 -5.37
CA LEU A 264 -2.28 -12.94 -6.22
C LEU A 264 -1.94 -13.37 -7.65
N SER A 265 -1.68 -12.42 -8.54
CA SER A 265 -1.39 -12.71 -9.95
C SER A 265 -0.16 -13.63 -10.09
N HIS A 266 0.93 -13.35 -9.37
CA HIS A 266 2.21 -14.06 -9.49
C HIS A 266 2.66 -14.78 -8.21
N LEU A 267 1.96 -14.57 -7.08
CA LEU A 267 2.41 -15.00 -5.76
C LEU A 267 1.29 -15.60 -4.94
N TYR A 268 1.66 -16.50 -4.03
CA TYR A 268 0.86 -16.91 -2.88
C TYR A 268 1.41 -16.27 -1.61
N HIS A 269 0.52 -15.90 -0.70
CA HIS A 269 0.86 -15.45 0.66
C HIS A 269 0.09 -16.23 1.70
N LEU A 270 0.70 -16.48 2.85
CA LEU A 270 -0.05 -16.87 4.05
C LEU A 270 -0.79 -15.65 4.61
N ARG A 271 -2.06 -15.81 4.94
CA ARG A 271 -2.92 -14.75 5.51
C ARG A 271 -3.70 -15.26 6.68
N THR A 272 -3.70 -14.49 7.78
CA THR A 272 -4.62 -14.65 8.92
C THR A 272 -5.41 -13.35 9.09
N ILE A 273 -6.73 -13.46 9.22
CA ILE A 273 -7.61 -12.33 9.52
C ILE A 273 -7.71 -12.21 11.05
N ILE A 274 -7.46 -11.00 11.56
CA ILE A 274 -7.55 -10.70 12.99
C ILE A 274 -8.61 -9.63 13.15
N ILE A 275 -9.58 -9.88 14.03
CA ILE A 275 -10.70 -8.97 14.31
C ILE A 275 -10.66 -8.60 15.77
N ALA A 276 -10.75 -7.32 16.07
CA ALA A 276 -10.92 -6.78 17.42
C ALA A 276 -12.20 -5.95 17.49
N LYS A 277 -12.74 -5.76 18.71
CA LYS A 277 -13.82 -4.81 18.96
C LYS A 277 -13.32 -3.67 19.82
N ASP A 278 -13.39 -2.47 19.27
CA ASP A 278 -13.01 -1.23 19.93
C ASP A 278 -13.84 -0.07 19.38
N SER A 279 -14.26 0.81 20.29
CA SER A 279 -14.97 2.07 19.95
C SER A 279 -14.28 3.30 20.52
N THR A 280 -13.05 3.14 21.02
CA THR A 280 -12.32 4.19 21.72
C THR A 280 -11.29 4.90 20.84
N LYS A 281 -10.84 4.21 19.77
CA LYS A 281 -9.80 4.73 18.87
C LYS A 281 -10.30 4.86 17.45
N SER A 282 -9.85 5.92 16.81
CA SER A 282 -10.12 6.17 15.41
C SER A 282 -9.34 5.25 14.47
N LEU A 283 -9.72 5.23 13.20
CA LEU A 283 -9.00 4.49 12.15
C LEU A 283 -7.52 4.91 12.06
N VAL A 284 -7.25 6.22 12.14
CA VAL A 284 -5.88 6.75 12.04
C VAL A 284 -5.05 6.37 13.27
N GLU A 285 -5.64 6.44 14.47
CA GLU A 285 -4.96 5.97 15.68
C GLU A 285 -4.62 4.49 15.59
N TRP A 286 -5.54 3.63 15.12
CA TRP A 286 -5.29 2.22 14.88
C TRP A 286 -4.20 1.99 13.84
N ALA A 287 -4.21 2.75 12.74
CA ALA A 287 -3.16 2.67 11.72
C ALA A 287 -1.78 2.98 12.31
N LYS A 288 -1.66 4.04 13.10
CA LYS A 288 -0.40 4.44 13.77
C LYS A 288 0.07 3.42 14.80
N ILE A 289 -0.85 2.80 15.54
CA ILE A 289 -0.52 1.76 16.54
C ILE A 289 0.03 0.50 15.86
N LEU A 290 -0.58 0.07 14.77
CA LEU A 290 -0.20 -1.13 14.05
C LEU A 290 1.03 -0.91 13.15
N HIS A 291 1.22 0.30 12.62
CA HIS A 291 2.33 0.60 11.70
C HIS A 291 3.65 0.85 12.42
N PRO A 292 4.77 0.34 11.87
CA PRO A 292 4.80 -0.79 10.96
C PRO A 292 4.65 -2.13 11.68
N THR A 293 3.93 -3.05 11.05
CA THR A 293 3.88 -4.44 11.51
C THR A 293 5.23 -5.15 11.26
N PRO A 294 5.51 -6.32 11.86
CA PRO A 294 6.70 -7.10 11.49
C PRO A 294 6.70 -7.63 10.04
N ALA A 295 5.58 -7.49 9.33
CA ALA A 295 5.53 -7.76 7.88
C ALA A 295 6.25 -6.68 7.05
N LEU A 296 6.57 -5.52 7.67
CA LEU A 296 7.10 -4.33 6.98
C LEU A 296 8.39 -3.80 7.63
N GLY A 297 8.51 -3.89 8.96
CA GLY A 297 9.67 -3.42 9.72
C GLY A 297 10.51 -4.57 10.23
N GLY A 298 10.01 -5.31 11.18
CA GLY A 298 10.68 -6.45 11.81
C GLY A 298 10.36 -6.60 13.28
N GLU A 299 11.06 -7.53 13.93
CA GLU A 299 10.86 -7.87 15.35
C GLU A 299 12.21 -8.13 16.04
N PRO A 300 12.55 -7.46 17.17
CA PRO A 300 11.81 -6.36 17.80
C PRO A 300 11.79 -5.09 16.93
N ARG A 301 10.64 -4.40 16.92
CA ARG A 301 10.37 -3.25 16.04
C ARG A 301 11.47 -2.19 16.06
N GLU A 302 11.85 -1.71 17.26
CA GLU A 302 12.78 -0.59 17.40
C GLU A 302 14.17 -0.92 16.86
N LYS A 303 14.70 -2.12 17.14
CA LYS A 303 15.99 -2.57 16.63
C LYS A 303 15.98 -2.75 15.12
N ALA A 304 14.93 -3.36 14.59
CA ALA A 304 14.77 -3.55 13.14
C ALA A 304 14.71 -2.20 12.40
N LEU A 305 13.90 -1.25 12.88
CA LEU A 305 13.81 0.08 12.27
C LEU A 305 15.13 0.86 12.33
N ALA A 306 15.86 0.79 13.44
CA ALA A 306 17.18 1.42 13.57
C ALA A 306 18.20 0.84 12.59
N LEU A 307 18.17 -0.48 12.36
CA LEU A 307 19.00 -1.15 11.37
C LEU A 307 18.65 -0.68 9.95
N LEU A 308 17.36 -0.66 9.60
CA LEU A 308 16.88 -0.23 8.29
C LEU A 308 17.28 1.23 8.01
N GLN A 309 17.08 2.16 8.94
CA GLN A 309 17.49 3.56 8.80
C GLN A 309 19.00 3.73 8.58
N LYS A 310 19.82 2.80 9.09
CA LYS A 310 21.27 2.85 8.96
C LYS A 310 21.79 2.24 7.66
N TYR A 311 21.14 1.20 7.15
CA TYR A 311 21.69 0.36 6.09
C TYR A 311 20.91 0.35 4.79
N GLU A 312 19.61 0.72 4.76
CA GLU A 312 18.90 0.93 3.49
C GLU A 312 19.52 2.12 2.74
N SER A 313 19.76 1.93 1.46
CA SER A 313 20.40 2.94 0.59
C SER A 313 19.42 3.97 0.04
N HIS A 314 18.13 3.80 0.29
CA HIS A 314 17.04 4.66 -0.15
C HIS A 314 16.10 5.00 1.01
N GLU A 315 15.30 6.02 0.84
CA GLU A 315 14.19 6.34 1.75
C GLU A 315 12.89 5.77 1.22
N ARG A 316 12.14 5.10 2.07
CA ARG A 316 10.88 4.45 1.69
C ARG A 316 9.79 5.45 1.31
N GLY A 317 9.81 6.66 1.87
CA GLY A 317 8.72 7.62 1.68
C GLY A 317 7.37 7.02 2.02
N MET A 318 6.44 7.04 1.07
CA MET A 318 5.12 6.40 1.21
C MET A 318 5.13 4.88 0.96
N TYR A 319 6.22 4.31 0.43
CA TYR A 319 6.31 2.86 0.29
C TYR A 319 6.23 2.15 1.63
N ALA A 320 5.42 1.09 1.70
CA ALA A 320 5.12 0.30 2.90
C ALA A 320 4.47 1.10 4.06
N ALA A 321 4.02 2.31 3.80
CA ALA A 321 3.33 3.18 4.74
C ALA A 321 1.80 3.04 4.70
N PRO A 322 1.06 3.58 5.69
CA PRO A 322 -0.39 3.62 5.68
C PRO A 322 -0.96 4.47 4.53
N PHE A 323 -1.94 3.93 3.82
CA PHE A 323 -2.63 4.61 2.73
C PHE A 323 -4.10 4.20 2.69
N GLY A 324 -5.03 5.15 2.69
CA GLY A 324 -6.43 4.77 2.67
C GLY A 324 -7.44 5.90 2.71
N PHE A 325 -8.68 5.53 2.99
CA PHE A 325 -9.82 6.43 3.03
C PHE A 325 -10.70 6.23 4.26
N MET A 326 -11.29 7.34 4.72
CA MET A 326 -12.31 7.40 5.75
C MET A 326 -13.57 8.08 5.22
N LYS A 327 -14.72 7.66 5.71
CA LYS A 327 -16.00 8.36 5.59
C LYS A 327 -16.23 9.29 6.78
N ASP A 328 -17.28 10.11 6.66
CA ASP A 328 -17.73 11.04 7.69
C ASP A 328 -17.98 10.37 9.06
N MET A 329 -18.50 9.16 9.10
CA MET A 329 -18.78 8.42 10.33
C MET A 329 -17.55 7.66 10.90
N GLY A 330 -16.35 7.86 10.36
CA GLY A 330 -15.12 7.21 10.82
C GLY A 330 -14.89 5.81 10.26
N ASP A 331 -15.85 5.24 9.58
CA ASP A 331 -15.67 4.00 8.87
C ASP A 331 -14.67 4.20 7.73
N GLY A 332 -13.75 3.27 7.59
CA GLY A 332 -12.74 3.39 6.56
C GLY A 332 -11.81 2.19 6.49
N ILE A 333 -10.83 2.32 5.62
CA ILE A 333 -9.82 1.31 5.39
C ILE A 333 -8.48 1.97 5.10
N VAL A 334 -7.44 1.44 5.74
CA VAL A 334 -6.04 1.77 5.49
C VAL A 334 -5.32 0.48 5.10
N VAL A 335 -4.67 0.50 3.97
CA VAL A 335 -3.80 -0.57 3.49
C VAL A 335 -2.34 -0.19 3.70
N VAL A 336 -1.47 -1.18 3.58
CA VAL A 336 -0.03 -0.95 3.47
C VAL A 336 0.30 -0.65 2.02
N ALA A 337 0.95 0.48 1.72
CA ALA A 337 1.26 0.91 0.37
C ALA A 337 2.46 0.15 -0.23
N ILE A 338 2.27 -1.15 -0.48
CA ILE A 338 3.25 -2.04 -1.14
C ILE A 338 2.84 -2.36 -2.57
N ARG A 339 3.73 -3.06 -3.31
CA ARG A 339 3.56 -3.33 -4.74
C ARG A 339 3.33 -2.01 -5.47
N SER A 340 4.25 -1.08 -5.28
CA SER A 340 4.08 0.33 -5.60
C SER A 340 5.31 0.91 -6.28
N ALA A 341 5.08 2.04 -6.95
CA ALA A 341 6.13 2.84 -7.56
C ALA A 341 5.83 4.33 -7.45
N LEU A 342 6.87 5.14 -7.40
CA LEU A 342 6.81 6.59 -7.57
C LEU A 342 7.19 6.93 -9.02
N ILE A 343 6.35 7.69 -9.70
CA ILE A 343 6.52 8.10 -11.09
C ILE A 343 6.78 9.60 -11.13
N MET A 344 7.83 9.99 -11.84
CA MET A 344 8.24 11.36 -12.05
C MET A 344 8.62 11.53 -13.54
N ASP A 345 7.67 11.98 -14.35
CA ASP A 345 7.83 12.13 -15.79
C ASP A 345 8.22 10.79 -16.47
N ASN A 346 9.45 10.66 -16.97
CA ASN A 346 9.97 9.47 -17.63
C ASN A 346 10.80 8.56 -16.70
N VAL A 347 10.81 8.82 -15.40
CA VAL A 347 11.49 8.01 -14.38
C VAL A 347 10.48 7.37 -13.45
N LEU A 348 10.65 6.09 -13.18
CA LEU A 348 9.84 5.30 -12.26
C LEU A 348 10.74 4.62 -11.24
N TYR A 349 10.44 4.81 -9.96
CA TYR A 349 11.08 4.13 -8.84
C TYR A 349 10.15 3.03 -8.32
N ALA A 350 10.46 1.77 -8.62
CA ALA A 350 9.70 0.63 -8.11
C ALA A 350 10.25 0.16 -6.77
N TYR A 351 9.35 -0.17 -5.84
CA TYR A 351 9.69 -0.60 -4.48
C TYR A 351 9.25 -2.03 -4.24
N ALA A 352 10.13 -2.82 -3.64
CA ALA A 352 9.77 -4.13 -3.10
C ALA A 352 10.61 -4.46 -1.86
N GLY A 353 10.07 -5.31 -1.00
CA GLY A 353 10.76 -5.80 0.20
C GLY A 353 10.43 -7.25 0.49
N CYS A 354 11.23 -7.88 1.31
CA CYS A 354 11.05 -9.25 1.76
C CYS A 354 11.40 -9.40 3.25
N GLY A 355 10.76 -10.37 3.90
CA GLY A 355 11.01 -10.69 5.30
C GLY A 355 12.21 -11.61 5.47
N VAL A 356 13.25 -11.13 6.11
CA VAL A 356 14.47 -11.88 6.39
C VAL A 356 14.41 -12.48 7.80
N VAL A 357 14.59 -13.79 7.90
CA VAL A 357 14.67 -14.60 9.13
C VAL A 357 15.96 -15.42 9.13
N ALA A 358 16.22 -16.20 10.19
CA ALA A 358 17.47 -16.94 10.35
C ALA A 358 17.86 -17.84 9.16
N ASP A 359 16.87 -18.44 8.49
CA ASP A 359 17.09 -19.37 7.37
C ASP A 359 16.95 -18.69 5.99
N SER A 360 16.97 -17.36 5.92
CA SER A 360 16.88 -16.62 4.66
C SER A 360 18.21 -16.60 3.91
N ASP A 361 18.13 -16.79 2.58
CA ASP A 361 19.25 -16.64 1.65
C ASP A 361 19.16 -15.32 0.89
N ALA A 362 20.26 -14.57 0.78
CA ALA A 362 20.27 -13.23 0.22
C ALA A 362 19.89 -13.18 -1.29
N ASP A 363 20.23 -14.21 -2.06
CA ASP A 363 19.92 -14.26 -3.48
C ASP A 363 18.47 -14.72 -3.73
N GLU A 364 17.94 -15.63 -2.90
CA GLU A 364 16.53 -16.00 -2.93
C GLU A 364 15.63 -14.83 -2.58
N GLU A 365 15.98 -14.05 -1.52
CA GLU A 365 15.25 -12.87 -1.11
C GLU A 365 15.32 -11.75 -2.18
N TYR A 366 16.46 -11.59 -2.85
CA TYR A 366 16.58 -10.68 -3.98
C TYR A 366 15.65 -11.07 -5.13
N ALA A 367 15.60 -12.36 -5.48
CA ALA A 367 14.69 -12.87 -6.49
C ALA A 367 13.22 -12.69 -6.11
N GLU A 368 12.88 -12.83 -4.81
CA GLU A 368 11.52 -12.57 -4.31
C GLU A 368 11.13 -11.11 -4.53
N THR A 369 12.04 -10.15 -4.26
CA THR A 369 11.75 -8.73 -4.52
C THR A 369 11.53 -8.43 -6.00
N ASN A 370 12.30 -9.06 -6.92
CA ASN A 370 12.06 -8.95 -8.36
C ASN A 370 10.66 -9.45 -8.75
N ASN A 371 10.22 -10.59 -8.22
CA ASN A 371 8.87 -11.10 -8.46
C ASN A 371 7.78 -10.15 -7.93
N LYS A 372 8.02 -9.49 -6.80
CA LYS A 372 7.10 -8.51 -6.23
C LYS A 372 6.97 -7.24 -7.09
N MET A 373 8.06 -6.80 -7.73
CA MET A 373 8.07 -5.65 -8.64
C MET A 373 7.26 -5.89 -9.91
N ARG A 374 7.09 -7.15 -10.34
CA ARG A 374 6.28 -7.50 -11.52
C ARG A 374 4.86 -6.92 -11.46
N THR A 375 4.28 -6.77 -10.28
CA THR A 375 2.97 -6.12 -10.13
C THR A 375 2.93 -4.73 -10.81
N ILE A 376 4.00 -3.96 -10.70
CA ILE A 376 4.14 -2.64 -11.36
C ILE A 376 4.63 -2.80 -12.79
N LEU A 377 5.67 -3.59 -13.01
CA LEU A 377 6.33 -3.71 -14.33
C LEU A 377 5.39 -4.29 -15.39
N ASP A 378 4.51 -5.24 -15.03
CA ASP A 378 3.51 -5.82 -15.94
C ASP A 378 2.35 -4.83 -16.23
N ALA A 379 2.31 -3.67 -15.57
CA ALA A 379 1.35 -2.59 -15.84
C ALA A 379 1.90 -1.49 -16.76
N LEU A 380 3.21 -1.55 -17.13
CA LEU A 380 3.88 -0.59 -18.00
C LEU A 380 3.76 -1.04 -19.47
#